data_74a83df7667eca5c15209b5a09abb9e3
#
_entry.id   74a83df7667eca5c15209b5a09abb9e3
#
_cell.length_a   1.000
_cell.length_b   1.000
_cell.length_c   1.000
_cell.angle_alpha   90.00
_cell.angle_beta   90.00
_cell.angle_gamma   90.00
#
_symmetry.space_group_name_H-M   'P 1'
#
loop_
_entity.id
_entity.type
_entity.pdbx_description
1 polymer ?
#
loop_
_entity_poly.entity_id
_entity_poly.type
_entity_poly.pdbx_seq_one_letter_code
_entity_poly.pdbx_strand_id
1 'polypeptide(L)'
;DMTFNFAELVVHAAKTRPLSAGAIIGSGTVSNKQGTDHGTSIAEGGVGYSCIAEVRMIETIRDGKPSTKFMSFGDSIKLEMFDAAGDSIFGAIDQKVSQYRAL
;
A
#
# COMPACT_ATOMS: atom_id res chain seq x y z
N ASP A 1 0.78 12.11 1.88
CA ASP A 1 0.38 12.95 3.05
C ASP A 1 0.85 12.36 4.38
N MET A 2 2.08 11.85 4.45
CA MET A 2 2.65 11.36 5.70
C MET A 2 2.96 12.51 6.66
N THR A 3 2.59 12.33 7.94
CA THR A 3 2.95 13.28 9.02
C THR A 3 4.43 13.18 9.38
N PHE A 4 4.98 11.96 9.43
CA PHE A 4 6.38 11.68 9.69
C PHE A 4 7.04 11.09 8.45
N ASN A 5 8.25 11.52 8.11
CA ASN A 5 9.01 10.94 7.02
C ASN A 5 9.70 9.63 7.43
N PHE A 6 10.22 8.87 6.47
CA PHE A 6 10.86 7.58 6.76
C PHE A 6 12.12 7.69 7.63
N ALA A 7 12.88 8.78 7.54
CA ALA A 7 14.03 9.00 8.41
C ALA A 7 13.60 9.10 9.88
N GLU A 8 12.51 9.82 10.15
CA GLU A 8 11.93 9.92 11.49
C GLU A 8 11.41 8.56 11.99
N LEU A 9 10.79 7.76 11.13
CA LEU A 9 10.33 6.40 11.48
C LEU A 9 11.50 5.48 11.83
N VAL A 10 12.59 5.53 11.08
CA VAL A 10 13.81 4.75 11.37
C VAL A 10 14.42 5.18 12.71
N VAL A 11 14.57 6.48 12.95
CA VAL A 11 15.07 7.01 14.23
C VAL A 11 14.18 6.57 15.38
N HIS A 12 12.86 6.64 15.20
CA HIS A 12 11.91 6.21 16.24
C HIS A 12 12.04 4.71 16.53
N ALA A 13 12.11 3.86 15.53
CA ALA A 13 12.26 2.41 15.69
C ALA A 13 13.58 2.05 16.40
N ALA A 14 14.66 2.78 16.09
CA ALA A 14 16.00 2.53 16.67
C ALA A 14 16.16 3.01 18.13
N LYS A 15 15.21 3.81 18.66
CA LYS A 15 15.30 4.30 20.06
C LYS A 15 15.28 3.20 21.10
N THR A 16 14.56 2.13 20.87
CA THR A 16 14.31 1.07 21.86
C THR A 16 14.98 -0.25 21.54
N ARG A 17 15.55 -0.38 20.33
CA ARG A 17 16.17 -1.64 19.87
C ARG A 17 17.15 -1.37 18.74
N PRO A 18 18.23 -2.16 18.65
CA PRO A 18 19.09 -2.12 17.46
C PRO A 18 18.34 -2.67 16.25
N LEU A 19 18.54 -2.04 15.09
CA LEU A 19 18.03 -2.55 13.81
C LEU A 19 19.10 -3.43 13.18
N SER A 20 18.73 -4.66 12.83
CA SER A 20 19.62 -5.62 12.17
C SER A 20 19.57 -5.45 10.65
N ALA A 21 20.58 -5.99 9.97
CA ALA A 21 20.56 -6.11 8.51
C ALA A 21 19.32 -6.92 8.07
N GLY A 22 18.62 -6.42 7.07
CA GLY A 22 17.35 -7.01 6.60
C GLY A 22 16.10 -6.57 7.35
N ALA A 23 16.21 -5.64 8.32
CA ALA A 23 15.03 -5.05 8.96
C ALA A 23 14.19 -4.27 7.95
N ILE A 24 12.87 -4.46 8.02
CA ILE A 24 11.91 -3.74 7.18
C ILE A 24 11.16 -2.74 8.04
N ILE A 25 11.16 -1.47 7.63
CA ILE A 25 10.40 -0.40 8.27
C ILE A 25 9.24 -0.02 7.34
N GLY A 26 8.02 -0.16 7.83
CA GLY A 26 6.80 0.23 7.12
C GLY A 26 6.06 1.34 7.84
N SER A 27 5.53 2.30 7.10
CA SER A 27 4.70 3.38 7.64
C SER A 27 3.27 2.92 7.96
N GLY A 28 2.88 1.73 7.54
CA GLY A 28 1.49 1.37 7.40
C GLY A 28 0.83 2.07 6.21
N THR A 29 -0.49 1.93 6.07
CA THR A 29 -1.25 2.57 5.00
C THR A 29 -1.25 4.08 5.16
N VAL A 30 -0.92 4.80 4.10
CA VAL A 30 -1.00 6.27 4.03
C VAL A 30 -2.06 6.65 3.03
N SER A 31 -3.13 7.30 3.49
CA SER A 31 -4.21 7.78 2.65
C SER A 31 -3.90 9.17 2.10
N ASN A 32 -4.10 9.38 0.80
CA ASN A 32 -3.87 10.65 0.13
C ASN A 32 -5.20 11.37 -0.10
N LYS A 33 -5.46 12.43 0.66
CA LYS A 33 -6.72 13.16 0.57
C LYS A 33 -6.85 14.04 -0.67
N GLN A 34 -5.76 14.61 -1.15
CA GLN A 34 -5.72 15.49 -2.33
C GLN A 34 -6.76 16.62 -2.29
N GLY A 35 -6.97 17.23 -1.11
CA GLY A 35 -7.96 18.28 -0.91
C GLY A 35 -9.42 17.81 -0.83
N THR A 36 -9.66 16.49 -0.82
CA THR A 36 -10.98 15.87 -0.62
C THR A 36 -11.04 15.16 0.74
N ASP A 37 -12.21 14.68 1.14
CA ASP A 37 -12.37 13.96 2.41
C ASP A 37 -11.74 12.55 2.38
N HIS A 38 -11.59 11.96 1.19
CA HIS A 38 -11.22 10.54 1.07
C HIS A 38 -10.33 10.21 -0.13
N GLY A 39 -9.75 11.22 -0.78
CA GLY A 39 -8.91 11.03 -1.96
C GLY A 39 -9.70 10.82 -3.25
N THR A 40 -8.99 10.58 -4.34
CA THR A 40 -9.57 10.48 -5.69
C THR A 40 -8.97 9.28 -6.42
N SER A 41 -9.80 8.52 -7.14
CA SER A 41 -9.36 7.36 -7.91
C SER A 41 -8.45 7.78 -9.08
N ILE A 42 -7.63 6.86 -9.57
CA ILE A 42 -6.78 7.08 -10.77
C ILE A 42 -7.68 7.37 -11.99
N ALA A 43 -8.82 6.70 -12.10
CA ALA A 43 -9.76 6.92 -13.20
C ALA A 43 -10.34 8.34 -13.23
N GLU A 44 -10.38 9.01 -12.09
CA GLU A 44 -10.84 10.39 -11.92
C GLU A 44 -9.67 11.39 -11.89
N GLY A 45 -8.47 10.97 -12.28
CA GLY A 45 -7.27 11.81 -12.34
C GLY A 45 -6.56 11.99 -11.00
N GLY A 46 -6.90 11.21 -9.99
CA GLY A 46 -6.22 11.21 -8.70
C GLY A 46 -5.01 10.29 -8.64
N VAL A 47 -4.39 10.17 -7.46
CA VAL A 47 -3.26 9.27 -7.21
C VAL A 47 -3.69 7.86 -6.78
N GLY A 48 -4.99 7.63 -6.67
CA GLY A 48 -5.55 6.35 -6.24
C GLY A 48 -5.58 6.18 -4.73
N TYR A 49 -5.88 4.94 -4.33
CA TYR A 49 -6.05 4.53 -2.95
C TYR A 49 -4.91 3.59 -2.54
N SER A 50 -4.58 3.58 -1.25
CA SER A 50 -3.39 2.90 -0.75
C SER A 50 -3.58 1.41 -0.52
N CYS A 51 -4.81 0.93 -0.34
CA CYS A 51 -5.10 -0.49 -0.17
C CYS A 51 -6.57 -0.83 -0.47
N ILE A 52 -6.84 -2.12 -0.66
CA ILE A 52 -8.21 -2.64 -0.91
C ILE A 52 -9.17 -2.30 0.24
N ALA A 53 -8.69 -2.37 1.49
CA ALA A 53 -9.53 -2.05 2.65
C ALA A 53 -9.99 -0.59 2.63
N GLU A 54 -9.13 0.34 2.22
CA GLU A 54 -9.49 1.76 2.07
C GLU A 54 -10.56 1.95 1.01
N VAL A 55 -10.42 1.34 -0.17
CA VAL A 55 -11.43 1.40 -1.24
C VAL A 55 -12.77 0.89 -0.72
N ARG A 56 -12.79 -0.26 -0.05
CA ARG A 56 -14.02 -0.84 0.51
C ARG A 56 -14.68 0.05 1.56
N MET A 57 -13.89 0.75 2.35
CA MET A 57 -14.41 1.70 3.35
C MET A 57 -15.05 2.92 2.66
N ILE A 58 -14.40 3.46 1.63
CA ILE A 58 -14.92 4.58 0.83
C ILE A 58 -16.24 4.19 0.16
N GLU A 59 -16.30 3.02 -0.48
CA GLU A 59 -17.52 2.48 -1.07
C GLU A 59 -18.64 2.32 -0.03
N THR A 60 -18.29 1.83 1.17
CA THR A 60 -19.27 1.68 2.25
C THR A 60 -19.84 3.02 2.71
N ILE A 61 -19.00 4.05 2.83
CA ILE A 61 -19.42 5.39 3.22
C ILE A 61 -20.32 6.01 2.12
N ARG A 62 -19.91 5.86 0.86
CA ARG A 62 -20.62 6.47 -0.28
C ARG A 62 -21.89 5.72 -0.66
N ASP A 63 -21.81 4.39 -0.74
CA ASP A 63 -22.83 3.55 -1.37
C ASP A 63 -23.56 2.64 -0.35
N GLY A 64 -23.19 2.70 0.93
CA GLY A 64 -23.74 1.89 2.01
C GLY A 64 -23.20 0.46 2.11
N LYS A 65 -22.45 0.00 1.11
CA LYS A 65 -21.84 -1.34 1.09
C LYS A 65 -20.62 -1.38 0.16
N PRO A 66 -19.61 -2.22 0.44
CA PRO A 66 -18.48 -2.38 -0.46
C PRO A 66 -18.84 -3.24 -1.67
N SER A 67 -18.33 -2.87 -2.86
CA SER A 67 -18.40 -3.65 -4.10
C SER A 67 -17.08 -4.34 -4.44
N THR A 68 -15.95 -3.71 -4.14
CA THR A 68 -14.61 -4.28 -4.34
C THR A 68 -14.39 -5.48 -3.44
N LYS A 69 -13.93 -6.58 -4.00
CA LYS A 69 -13.58 -7.80 -3.25
C LYS A 69 -12.15 -7.74 -2.75
N PHE A 70 -11.87 -8.44 -1.66
CA PHE A 70 -10.49 -8.78 -1.29
C PHE A 70 -9.91 -9.80 -2.27
N MET A 71 -8.57 -9.90 -2.28
CA MET A 71 -7.88 -10.87 -3.11
C MET A 71 -8.32 -12.31 -2.81
N SER A 72 -8.49 -13.09 -3.84
CA SER A 72 -8.89 -14.49 -3.80
C SER A 72 -7.78 -15.39 -4.34
N PHE A 73 -7.85 -16.69 -4.05
CA PHE A 73 -6.94 -17.66 -4.67
C PHE A 73 -7.05 -17.60 -6.19
N GLY A 74 -5.91 -17.52 -6.86
CA GLY A 74 -5.83 -17.37 -8.31
C GLY A 74 -5.60 -15.94 -8.79
N ASP A 75 -5.84 -14.92 -7.95
CA ASP A 75 -5.52 -13.54 -8.29
C ASP A 75 -4.02 -13.33 -8.34
N SER A 76 -3.59 -12.38 -9.17
CA SER A 76 -2.18 -12.00 -9.29
C SER A 76 -1.97 -10.59 -8.72
N ILE A 77 -0.80 -10.39 -8.13
CA ILE A 77 -0.35 -9.08 -7.66
C ILE A 77 1.05 -8.80 -8.22
N LYS A 78 1.23 -7.60 -8.76
CA LYS A 78 2.52 -7.07 -9.17
C LYS A 78 2.81 -5.79 -8.41
N LEU A 79 4.00 -5.71 -7.79
CA LEU A 79 4.50 -4.53 -7.10
C LEU A 79 5.86 -4.18 -7.69
N GLU A 80 6.00 -2.97 -8.18
CA GLU A 80 7.22 -2.47 -8.79
C GLU A 80 7.29 -0.95 -8.64
N MET A 81 8.49 -0.41 -8.47
CA MET A 81 8.73 1.01 -8.39
C MET A 81 9.74 1.42 -9.46
N PHE A 82 9.43 2.48 -10.18
CA PHE A 82 10.24 3.03 -11.24
C PHE A 82 10.83 4.39 -10.82
N ASP A 83 12.02 4.67 -11.30
CA ASP A 83 12.59 6.00 -11.21
C ASP A 83 12.04 6.93 -12.31
N ALA A 84 12.54 8.18 -12.35
CA ALA A 84 12.10 9.16 -13.33
C ALA A 84 12.52 8.82 -14.79
N ALA A 85 13.51 7.95 -14.97
CA ALA A 85 13.95 7.46 -16.29
C ALA A 85 13.13 6.26 -16.76
N GLY A 86 12.32 5.66 -15.88
CA GLY A 86 11.52 4.49 -16.15
C GLY A 86 12.23 3.17 -15.82
N ASP A 87 13.36 3.22 -15.12
CA ASP A 87 14.09 2.04 -14.70
C ASP A 87 13.54 1.50 -13.37
N SER A 88 13.41 0.18 -13.26
CA SER A 88 12.96 -0.48 -12.02
C SER A 88 14.00 -0.33 -10.93
N ILE A 89 13.64 0.29 -9.79
CA ILE A 89 14.59 0.59 -8.71
C ILE A 89 14.97 -0.67 -7.93
N PHE A 90 14.00 -1.52 -7.61
CA PHE A 90 14.17 -2.69 -6.74
C PHE A 90 13.81 -4.01 -7.41
N GLY A 91 13.51 -4.02 -8.70
CA GLY A 91 12.88 -5.15 -9.37
C GLY A 91 11.38 -5.25 -9.03
N ALA A 92 10.77 -6.34 -9.44
CA ALA A 92 9.34 -6.56 -9.27
C ALA A 92 9.05 -7.74 -8.34
N ILE A 93 7.98 -7.61 -7.55
CA ILE A 93 7.24 -8.73 -6.98
C ILE A 93 6.08 -8.99 -7.94
N ASP A 94 6.03 -10.19 -8.51
CA ASP A 94 4.96 -10.62 -9.43
C ASP A 94 4.56 -12.03 -9.03
N GLN A 95 3.44 -12.13 -8.30
CA GLN A 95 3.04 -13.36 -7.64
C GLN A 95 1.54 -13.62 -7.79
N LYS A 96 1.19 -14.89 -7.67
CA LYS A 96 -0.19 -15.37 -7.67
C LYS A 96 -0.58 -15.81 -6.26
N VAL A 97 -1.77 -15.42 -5.83
CA VAL A 97 -2.33 -15.87 -4.55
C VAL A 97 -2.70 -17.34 -4.64
N SER A 98 -2.12 -18.16 -3.79
CA SER A 98 -2.39 -19.59 -3.73
C SER A 98 -2.84 -20.01 -2.34
N GLN A 99 -3.61 -21.10 -2.29
CA GLN A 99 -3.98 -21.69 -1.01
C GLN A 99 -2.75 -22.36 -0.37
N TYR A 100 -2.46 -22.01 0.87
CA TYR A 100 -1.42 -22.70 1.64
C TYR A 100 -1.83 -24.15 1.89
N ARG A 101 -0.91 -25.05 1.64
CA ARG A 101 -1.04 -26.46 2.02
C ARG A 101 0.10 -26.79 2.95
N ALA A 102 -0.22 -27.19 4.18
CA ALA A 102 0.77 -27.73 5.11
C ALA A 102 1.36 -29.01 4.51
N LEU A 103 2.67 -29.16 4.65
CA LEU A 103 3.38 -30.39 4.28
C LEU A 103 3.05 -31.49 5.28
#